data_8e102e4cbc25443fb9f260528749bbbe
#
_entry.id   8e102e4cbc25443fb9f260528749bbbe
#
_cell.length_a   1.000
_cell.length_b   1.000
_cell.length_c   1.000
_cell.angle_alpha   90.00
_cell.angle_beta   90.00
_cell.angle_gamma   90.00
#
_symmetry.space_group_name_H-M   'P 1'
#
loop_
_entity.id
_entity.type
_entity.pdbx_description
1 polymer ?
#
loop_
_entity_poly.entity_id
_entity_poly.type
_entity_poly.pdbx_seq_one_letter_code
_entity_poly.pdbx_strand_id
1 'polypeptide(L)'
;MNYKKLGNTSINVSTICLGTMTWGEQNNQNEAFSQMDYALENGVNFWDTAELYSVPPKKDTYGLTEEIIGNWFLKTKKRKDIILASKVAGPSRNYLRDGENSFTGKNLESAINNSLKSCLLYTSDAADDLL
;
A
#
# COMPACT_ATOMS: atom_id res chain seq x y z
N MET A 1 6.11 -11.03 -18.60
CA MET A 1 5.68 -11.40 -17.22
C MET A 1 4.64 -12.49 -17.29
N ASN A 2 4.67 -13.45 -16.37
CA ASN A 2 3.63 -14.46 -16.24
C ASN A 2 2.62 -14.02 -15.17
N TYR A 3 1.35 -14.39 -15.37
CA TYR A 3 0.26 -14.07 -14.46
C TYR A 3 -0.44 -15.34 -13.99
N LYS A 4 -1.02 -15.28 -12.78
CA LYS A 4 -1.85 -16.35 -12.22
C LYS A 4 -2.97 -15.77 -11.37
N LYS A 5 -4.01 -16.55 -11.14
CA LYS A 5 -5.08 -16.18 -10.23
C LYS A 5 -4.59 -16.13 -8.79
N LEU A 6 -5.02 -15.12 -8.05
CA LEU A 6 -4.79 -15.02 -6.61
C LEU A 6 -5.77 -15.96 -5.90
N GLY A 7 -5.27 -17.16 -5.54
CA GLY A 7 -6.09 -18.21 -4.95
C GLY A 7 -7.29 -18.59 -5.84
N ASN A 8 -8.48 -18.65 -5.25
CA ASN A 8 -9.74 -18.99 -5.92
C ASN A 8 -10.50 -17.74 -6.42
N THR A 9 -9.86 -16.58 -6.48
CA THR A 9 -10.49 -15.33 -6.94
C THR A 9 -10.39 -15.18 -8.45
N SER A 10 -11.10 -14.17 -9.00
CA SER A 10 -10.95 -13.77 -10.40
C SER A 10 -9.76 -12.81 -10.63
N ILE A 11 -9.05 -12.41 -9.57
CA ILE A 11 -7.95 -11.44 -9.63
C ILE A 11 -6.72 -12.10 -10.24
N ASN A 12 -6.19 -11.52 -11.32
CA ASN A 12 -4.95 -11.96 -11.94
C ASN A 12 -3.79 -11.10 -11.46
N VAL A 13 -2.77 -11.75 -10.90
CA VAL A 13 -1.57 -11.10 -10.38
C VAL A 13 -0.32 -11.61 -11.12
N SER A 14 0.66 -10.74 -11.26
CA SER A 14 2.00 -11.14 -11.71
C SER A 14 2.59 -12.19 -10.76
N THR A 15 3.36 -13.13 -11.30
CA THR A 15 4.04 -14.16 -10.47
C THR A 15 5.16 -13.60 -9.60
N ILE A 16 5.60 -12.37 -9.90
CA ILE A 16 6.48 -11.56 -9.08
C ILE A 16 5.64 -10.52 -8.35
N CYS A 17 5.91 -10.33 -7.06
CA CYS A 17 5.32 -9.29 -6.22
C CYS A 17 6.38 -8.24 -5.88
N LEU A 18 6.07 -6.96 -6.04
CA LEU A 18 6.93 -5.87 -5.62
C LEU A 18 6.75 -5.60 -4.13
N GLY A 19 7.79 -5.86 -3.33
CA GLY A 19 7.85 -5.44 -1.94
C GLY A 19 8.23 -3.96 -1.82
N THR A 20 7.67 -3.26 -0.84
CA THR A 20 7.79 -1.79 -0.75
C THR A 20 8.36 -1.27 0.57
N MET A 21 8.75 -2.15 1.48
CA MET A 21 9.06 -1.82 2.88
C MET A 21 10.22 -0.83 3.10
N THR A 22 11.05 -0.58 2.09
CA THR A 22 12.21 0.29 2.20
C THR A 22 11.90 1.76 1.86
N TRP A 23 10.75 2.03 1.25
CA TRP A 23 10.39 3.37 0.78
C TRP A 23 9.98 4.28 1.94
N GLY A 24 10.71 5.38 2.10
CA GLY A 24 10.52 6.34 3.18
C GLY A 24 11.61 6.31 4.25
N GLU A 25 12.43 5.26 4.28
CA GLU A 25 13.61 5.14 5.17
C GLU A 25 14.90 4.93 4.37
N GLN A 26 14.98 3.84 3.62
CA GLN A 26 16.18 3.48 2.85
C GLN A 26 16.15 4.08 1.44
N ASN A 27 14.98 4.30 0.90
CA ASN A 27 14.75 4.92 -0.40
C ASN A 27 13.85 6.14 -0.25
N ASN A 28 14.18 7.21 -0.92
CA ASN A 28 13.33 8.40 -1.00
C ASN A 28 12.17 8.22 -2.01
N GLN A 29 11.25 9.17 -2.04
CA GLN A 29 10.08 9.11 -2.91
C GLN A 29 10.42 9.01 -4.40
N ASN A 30 11.47 9.70 -4.87
CA ASN A 30 11.84 9.65 -6.29
C ASN A 30 12.41 8.28 -6.68
N GLU A 31 13.20 7.67 -5.81
CA GLU A 31 13.70 6.30 -6.01
C GLU A 31 12.55 5.30 -6.01
N ALA A 32 11.59 5.44 -5.07
CA ALA A 32 10.39 4.62 -5.03
C ALA A 32 9.57 4.75 -6.32
N PHE A 33 9.38 5.97 -6.81
CA PHE A 33 8.67 6.23 -8.08
C PHE A 33 9.34 5.54 -9.25
N SER A 34 10.67 5.62 -9.35
CA SER A 34 11.43 4.93 -10.40
C SER A 34 11.27 3.42 -10.34
N GLN A 35 11.24 2.84 -9.13
CA GLN A 35 11.02 1.41 -8.92
C GLN A 35 9.59 1.00 -9.30
N MET A 36 8.57 1.79 -8.95
CA MET A 36 7.17 1.56 -9.34
C MET A 36 6.97 1.62 -10.85
N ASP A 37 7.53 2.65 -11.50
CA ASP A 37 7.48 2.80 -12.95
C ASP A 37 8.12 1.59 -13.64
N TYR A 38 9.33 1.22 -13.24
CA TYR A 38 10.05 0.07 -13.78
C TYR A 38 9.30 -1.25 -13.58
N ALA A 39 8.73 -1.46 -12.38
CA ALA A 39 7.95 -2.65 -12.08
C ALA A 39 6.74 -2.77 -12.99
N LEU A 40 5.96 -1.70 -13.13
CA LEU A 40 4.77 -1.70 -13.96
C LEU A 40 5.11 -1.85 -15.45
N GLU A 41 6.13 -1.18 -15.96
CA GLU A 41 6.63 -1.30 -17.33
C GLU A 41 7.03 -2.74 -17.68
N ASN A 42 7.51 -3.50 -16.70
CA ASN A 42 7.84 -4.92 -16.83
C ASN A 42 6.69 -5.86 -16.47
N GLY A 43 5.48 -5.34 -16.30
CA GLY A 43 4.26 -6.11 -16.06
C GLY A 43 4.07 -6.62 -14.64
N VAL A 44 4.81 -6.09 -13.65
CA VAL A 44 4.60 -6.41 -12.23
C VAL A 44 3.46 -5.57 -11.70
N ASN A 45 2.26 -6.16 -11.65
CA ASN A 45 1.03 -5.49 -11.21
C ASN A 45 0.63 -5.81 -9.76
N PHE A 46 1.35 -6.70 -9.08
CA PHE A 46 1.07 -7.09 -7.70
C PHE A 46 2.09 -6.48 -6.77
N TRP A 47 1.65 -5.60 -5.85
CA TRP A 47 2.52 -4.89 -4.91
C TRP A 47 2.08 -5.15 -3.47
N ASP A 48 3.06 -5.29 -2.57
CA ASP A 48 2.86 -5.56 -1.15
C ASP A 48 3.38 -4.42 -0.30
N THR A 49 2.51 -3.83 0.51
CA THR A 49 2.83 -2.79 1.49
C THR A 49 2.28 -3.14 2.87
N ALA A 50 2.36 -2.24 3.83
CA ALA A 50 1.76 -2.38 5.15
C ALA A 50 1.55 -1.02 5.84
N GLU A 51 0.55 -0.95 6.73
CA GLU A 51 0.31 0.21 7.59
C GLU A 51 1.58 0.65 8.34
N LEU A 52 2.39 -0.31 8.81
CA LEU A 52 3.57 -0.04 9.62
C LEU A 52 4.80 0.43 8.82
N TYR A 53 4.81 0.24 7.49
CA TYR A 53 5.98 0.58 6.67
C TYR A 53 6.20 2.09 6.63
N SER A 54 7.42 2.56 6.65
CA SER A 54 8.67 1.92 6.21
C SER A 54 9.36 1.11 7.30
N VAL A 55 10.42 0.36 6.89
CA VAL A 55 11.26 -0.46 7.77
C VAL A 55 12.70 0.10 7.78
N PRO A 56 13.33 0.27 8.98
CA PRO A 56 12.81 -0.05 10.32
C PRO A 56 11.65 0.85 10.76
N PRO A 57 10.62 0.29 11.46
CA PRO A 57 9.45 1.07 11.84
C PRO A 57 9.80 2.07 12.94
N LYS A 58 9.45 3.35 12.69
CA LYS A 58 9.63 4.48 13.62
C LYS A 58 8.33 5.29 13.70
N LYS A 59 8.15 6.02 14.80
CA LYS A 59 6.99 6.89 14.99
C LYS A 59 6.85 7.92 13.87
N ASP A 60 7.96 8.46 13.39
CA ASP A 60 7.97 9.56 12.42
C ASP A 60 7.84 9.09 10.96
N THR A 61 7.98 7.80 10.70
CA THR A 61 8.01 7.26 9.34
C THR A 61 7.01 6.11 9.08
N TYR A 62 6.27 5.67 10.10
CA TYR A 62 5.23 4.66 9.87
C TYR A 62 4.13 5.25 8.97
N GLY A 63 3.63 4.44 8.03
CA GLY A 63 2.64 4.86 7.04
C GLY A 63 3.22 5.61 5.84
N LEU A 64 4.48 6.05 5.90
CA LEU A 64 5.10 6.84 4.83
C LEU A 64 5.20 6.05 3.51
N THR A 65 5.39 4.74 3.55
CA THR A 65 5.39 3.91 2.34
C THR A 65 4.04 3.93 1.62
N GLU A 66 2.93 3.81 2.37
CA GLU A 66 1.58 3.91 1.79
C GLU A 66 1.32 5.30 1.21
N GLU A 67 1.78 6.36 1.87
CA GLU A 67 1.68 7.74 1.37
C GLU A 67 2.47 7.94 0.07
N ILE A 68 3.69 7.40 -0.02
CA ILE A 68 4.51 7.45 -1.24
C ILE A 68 3.79 6.73 -2.40
N ILE A 69 3.20 5.56 -2.15
CA ILE A 69 2.41 4.83 -3.15
C ILE A 69 1.20 5.67 -3.59
N GLY A 70 0.50 6.28 -2.64
CA GLY A 70 -0.62 7.17 -2.91
C GLY A 70 -0.23 8.36 -3.80
N ASN A 71 0.89 9.02 -3.48
CA ASN A 71 1.43 10.12 -4.29
C ASN A 71 1.76 9.67 -5.72
N TRP A 72 2.26 8.45 -5.90
CA TRP A 72 2.49 7.90 -7.23
C TRP A 72 1.18 7.67 -8.00
N PHE A 73 0.14 7.15 -7.35
CA PHE A 73 -1.19 7.01 -7.96
C PHE A 73 -1.78 8.35 -8.37
N LEU A 74 -1.66 9.38 -7.52
CA LEU A 74 -2.10 10.74 -7.86
C LEU A 74 -1.40 11.28 -9.11
N LYS A 75 -0.09 11.09 -9.19
CA LYS A 75 0.73 11.57 -10.29
C LYS A 75 0.43 10.83 -11.60
N THR A 76 0.32 9.50 -11.54
CA THR A 76 0.28 8.65 -12.74
C THR A 76 -1.12 8.30 -13.20
N LYS A 77 -2.13 8.37 -12.32
CA LYS A 77 -3.50 7.91 -12.53
C LYS A 77 -3.63 6.42 -12.85
N LYS A 78 -2.60 5.62 -12.48
CA LYS A 78 -2.52 4.18 -12.78
C LYS A 78 -3.00 3.27 -11.65
N ARG A 79 -3.88 3.77 -10.76
CA ARG A 79 -4.39 2.97 -9.63
C ARG A 79 -5.06 1.66 -10.07
N LYS A 80 -5.78 1.69 -11.19
CA LYS A 80 -6.52 0.53 -11.73
C LYS A 80 -5.60 -0.57 -12.29
N ASP A 81 -4.33 -0.24 -12.59
CA ASP A 81 -3.37 -1.19 -13.16
C ASP A 81 -2.68 -2.03 -12.08
N ILE A 82 -2.86 -1.69 -10.80
CA ILE A 82 -2.14 -2.29 -9.68
C ILE A 82 -3.09 -3.02 -8.72
N ILE A 83 -2.73 -4.23 -8.38
CA ILE A 83 -3.30 -4.99 -7.26
C ILE A 83 -2.41 -4.73 -6.04
N LEU A 84 -2.91 -3.91 -5.11
CA LEU A 84 -2.18 -3.53 -3.92
C LEU A 84 -2.66 -4.33 -2.71
N ALA A 85 -1.76 -5.11 -2.11
CA ALA A 85 -1.98 -5.77 -0.83
C ALA A 85 -1.39 -4.93 0.30
N SER A 86 -2.14 -4.73 1.38
CA SER A 86 -1.65 -4.11 2.60
C SER A 86 -1.95 -4.96 3.83
N LYS A 87 -1.33 -4.64 4.95
CA LYS A 87 -1.40 -5.40 6.20
C LYS A 87 -1.66 -4.46 7.38
N VAL A 88 -2.57 -4.84 8.26
CA VAL A 88 -2.81 -4.12 9.51
C VAL A 88 -1.70 -4.44 10.51
N ALA A 89 -1.13 -3.41 11.12
CA ALA A 89 -0.13 -3.58 12.16
C ALA A 89 -0.75 -4.08 13.47
N GLY A 90 -0.12 -5.07 14.08
CA GLY A 90 -0.54 -5.65 15.35
C GLY A 90 -0.10 -4.85 16.59
N PRO A 91 -0.42 -5.35 17.78
CA PRO A 91 -0.16 -4.67 19.06
C PRO A 91 1.33 -4.74 19.44
N SER A 92 2.14 -3.90 18.86
CA SER A 92 3.59 -3.86 19.11
C SER A 92 4.17 -2.46 19.28
N ARG A 93 3.41 -1.43 18.97
CA ARG A 93 3.87 -0.04 18.95
C ARG A 93 2.81 0.88 19.55
N ASN A 94 3.19 1.64 20.59
CA ASN A 94 2.30 2.55 21.29
C ASN A 94 1.95 3.84 20.52
N TYR A 95 2.59 4.09 19.40
CA TYR A 95 2.31 5.24 18.55
C TYR A 95 1.32 4.94 17.41
N LEU A 96 0.94 3.67 17.23
CA LEU A 96 -0.05 3.30 16.21
C LEU A 96 -1.45 3.67 16.69
N ARG A 97 -2.20 4.38 15.86
CA ARG A 97 -3.61 4.71 16.10
C ARG A 97 -3.86 5.25 17.52
N ASP A 98 -3.02 6.19 17.97
CA ASP A 98 -3.08 6.81 19.30
C ASP A 98 -2.94 5.80 20.47
N GLY A 99 -2.18 4.73 20.25
CA GLY A 99 -1.97 3.67 21.24
C GLY A 99 -2.99 2.53 21.19
N GLU A 100 -4.03 2.68 20.38
CA GLU A 100 -5.09 1.69 20.18
C GLU A 100 -4.70 0.66 19.11
N ASN A 101 -3.77 -0.23 19.42
CA ASN A 101 -3.15 -1.12 18.45
C ASN A 101 -3.57 -2.60 18.55
N SER A 102 -4.57 -2.92 19.37
CA SER A 102 -5.14 -4.27 19.46
C SER A 102 -5.97 -4.66 18.23
N PHE A 103 -6.16 -5.95 17.99
CA PHE A 103 -6.98 -6.46 16.88
C PHE A 103 -8.48 -6.49 17.23
N THR A 104 -9.04 -5.37 17.68
CA THR A 104 -10.49 -5.21 17.79
C THR A 104 -11.10 -4.81 16.46
N GLY A 105 -12.40 -5.07 16.26
CA GLY A 105 -13.10 -4.67 15.03
C GLY A 105 -12.94 -3.17 14.73
N LYS A 106 -13.07 -2.31 15.75
CA LYS A 106 -12.88 -0.86 15.63
C LYS A 106 -11.47 -0.49 15.17
N ASN A 107 -10.44 -1.14 15.72
CA ASN A 107 -9.05 -0.84 15.34
C ASN A 107 -8.72 -1.36 13.96
N LEU A 108 -9.25 -2.51 13.56
CA LEU A 108 -9.11 -3.03 12.21
C LEU A 108 -9.77 -2.09 11.18
N GLU A 109 -10.98 -1.62 11.46
CA GLU A 109 -11.68 -0.65 10.61
C GLU A 109 -10.89 0.66 10.51
N SER A 110 -10.38 1.19 11.63
CA SER A 110 -9.55 2.39 11.63
C SER A 110 -8.28 2.22 10.79
N ALA A 111 -7.58 1.09 10.94
CA ALA A 111 -6.37 0.78 10.18
C ALA A 111 -6.66 0.69 8.68
N ILE A 112 -7.71 -0.02 8.29
CA ILE A 112 -8.14 -0.14 6.90
C ILE A 112 -8.47 1.24 6.31
N ASN A 113 -9.26 2.05 7.02
CA ASN A 113 -9.63 3.38 6.56
C ASN A 113 -8.40 4.31 6.41
N ASN A 114 -7.42 4.21 7.31
CA ASN A 114 -6.19 4.96 7.20
C ASN A 114 -5.36 4.53 5.97
N SER A 115 -5.18 3.23 5.77
CA SER A 115 -4.49 2.71 4.57
C SER A 115 -5.20 3.09 3.27
N LEU A 116 -6.54 3.05 3.26
CA LEU A 116 -7.32 3.50 2.10
C LEU A 116 -7.11 4.98 1.79
N LYS A 117 -7.05 5.84 2.80
CA LYS A 117 -6.74 7.27 2.62
C LYS A 117 -5.32 7.49 2.13
N SER A 118 -4.35 6.83 2.75
CA SER A 118 -2.92 6.97 2.40
C SER A 118 -2.64 6.52 0.98
N CYS A 119 -3.21 5.38 0.57
CA CYS A 119 -3.08 4.85 -0.78
C CYS A 119 -4.06 5.49 -1.78
N LEU A 120 -4.81 6.54 -1.38
CA LEU A 120 -5.79 7.25 -2.23
C LEU A 120 -6.83 6.31 -2.88
N LEU A 121 -7.30 5.33 -2.12
CA LEU A 121 -8.37 4.43 -2.56
C LEU A 121 -9.77 5.05 -2.37
N TYR A 122 -9.86 6.16 -1.63
CA TYR A 122 -11.02 7.03 -1.48
C TYR A 122 -10.72 8.41 -2.11
N THR A 123 -10.43 8.47 -3.39
CA THR A 123 -10.51 9.72 -4.12
C THR A 123 -11.93 9.89 -4.66
N SER A 124 -12.36 11.12 -4.90
CA SER A 124 -13.66 11.42 -5.52
C SER A 124 -13.89 10.61 -6.80
N ASP A 125 -12.82 10.35 -7.55
CA ASP A 125 -12.85 9.57 -8.79
C ASP A 125 -13.04 8.06 -8.54
N ALA A 126 -12.66 7.54 -7.37
CA ALA A 126 -12.86 6.13 -7.01
C ALA A 126 -14.26 5.87 -6.43
N ALA A 127 -14.91 6.89 -5.85
CA ALA A 127 -16.28 6.80 -5.36
C ALA A 127 -17.30 6.78 -6.50
N ASP A 128 -17.02 7.44 -7.61
CA ASP A 128 -17.88 7.48 -8.79
C ASP A 128 -17.86 6.17 -9.60
N ASP A 129 -16.80 5.34 -9.43
CA ASP A 129 -16.67 4.03 -10.09
C ASP A 129 -17.32 2.87 -9.28
N LEU A 130 -17.84 3.13 -8.08
CA LEU A 130 -18.49 2.14 -7.20
C LEU A 130 -20.02 2.29 -7.13
N LEU A 131 -20.58 3.21 -7.86
CA LEU A 131 -22.01 3.37 -8.11
C LEU A 131 -22.34 2.97 -9.55
#